data_e7953453e810c7bb4e86b0dae03a1f05
#
_entry.id   e7953453e810c7bb4e86b0dae03a1f05
#
_cell.length_a   1.000
_cell.length_b   1.000
_cell.length_c   1.000
_cell.angle_alpha   90.00
_cell.angle_beta   90.00
_cell.angle_gamma   90.00
#
_symmetry.space_group_name_H-M   'P 1'
#
loop_
_entity.id
_entity.type
_entity.pdbx_description
1 polymer ?
#
loop_
_entity_poly.entity_id
_entity_poly.type
_entity_poly.pdbx_seq_one_letter_code
_entity_poly.pdbx_strand_id
1 'polypeptide(L)'
;MMTPNADAAPEPALPQGMMSMDLDTSLRVSASGLKAQAMRMRVIAENLANADSVASTAGGDPYRRKVASFRTAVDRVTGATGVKVQTIDTDKTAFTRSYQPGNPAADATGYVLTPNVNTLVEAADMKAAQRSYEANLNAIEAAKGLTMRTIDLLK
;
A
#
# COMPACT_ATOMS: atom_id res chain seq x y z
N MET A 1 61.06 24.14 9.91
CA MET A 1 60.50 24.63 8.64
C MET A 1 59.56 23.57 8.09
N MET A 2 58.29 23.68 8.41
CA MET A 2 57.26 22.71 8.04
C MET A 2 56.48 23.31 6.87
N THR A 3 56.52 22.69 5.70
CA THR A 3 55.76 23.10 4.52
C THR A 3 54.31 22.63 4.68
N PRO A 4 53.30 23.49 4.40
CA PRO A 4 51.93 23.07 4.42
C PRO A 4 51.63 22.21 3.16
N ASN A 5 51.01 21.06 3.36
CA ASN A 5 50.53 20.17 2.35
C ASN A 5 49.30 20.81 1.65
N ALA A 6 49.51 21.36 0.48
CA ALA A 6 48.44 21.92 -0.39
C ALA A 6 48.16 20.94 -1.51
N ASP A 7 47.47 19.86 -1.18
CA ASP A 7 46.89 19.00 -2.26
C ASP A 7 45.62 18.28 -1.76
N ALA A 8 44.64 19.09 -1.39
CA ALA A 8 43.25 18.61 -1.30
C ALA A 8 42.53 19.03 -2.60
N ALA A 9 42.47 18.12 -3.56
CA ALA A 9 41.65 18.31 -4.73
C ALA A 9 40.19 18.55 -4.29
N PRO A 10 39.48 19.57 -4.82
CA PRO A 10 38.08 19.77 -4.49
C PRO A 10 37.26 18.55 -4.94
N GLU A 11 36.48 18.00 -4.01
CA GLU A 11 35.54 16.94 -4.34
C GLU A 11 34.62 17.42 -5.47
N PRO A 12 34.32 16.57 -6.47
CA PRO A 12 33.45 16.95 -7.56
C PRO A 12 32.05 17.26 -7.02
N ALA A 13 31.67 18.51 -7.04
CA ALA A 13 30.31 18.93 -6.75
C ALA A 13 29.35 18.20 -7.70
N LEU A 14 28.45 17.39 -7.16
CA LEU A 14 27.43 16.69 -7.94
C LEU A 14 26.60 17.74 -8.73
N PRO A 15 26.38 17.54 -10.02
CA PRO A 15 25.64 18.51 -10.84
C PRO A 15 24.23 18.71 -10.28
N GLN A 16 23.87 19.95 -10.02
CA GLN A 16 22.57 20.35 -9.40
C GLN A 16 21.35 19.80 -10.15
N GLY A 17 21.46 19.49 -11.43
CA GLY A 17 20.43 18.85 -12.22
C GLY A 17 20.16 17.39 -11.83
N MET A 18 21.13 16.67 -11.28
CA MET A 18 20.92 15.29 -10.79
C MET A 18 20.11 15.26 -9.49
N MET A 19 20.33 16.22 -8.59
CA MET A 19 19.58 16.29 -7.31
C MET A 19 18.10 16.58 -7.52
N SER A 20 17.74 17.44 -8.48
CA SER A 20 16.33 17.74 -8.76
C SER A 20 15.60 16.57 -9.42
N MET A 21 16.25 15.80 -10.29
CA MET A 21 15.68 14.59 -10.87
C MET A 21 15.49 13.48 -9.81
N ASP A 22 16.41 13.32 -8.88
CA ASP A 22 16.30 12.38 -7.78
C ASP A 22 15.12 12.69 -6.84
N LEU A 23 14.89 14.00 -6.57
CA LEU A 23 13.80 14.42 -5.71
C LEU A 23 12.43 14.19 -6.36
N ASP A 24 12.26 14.54 -7.64
CA ASP A 24 11.02 14.28 -8.38
C ASP A 24 10.75 12.79 -8.50
N THR A 25 11.78 12.00 -8.75
CA THR A 25 11.71 10.55 -8.77
C THR A 25 11.24 9.99 -7.43
N SER A 26 11.83 10.45 -6.33
CA SER A 26 11.44 10.04 -4.97
C SER A 26 9.99 10.40 -4.64
N LEU A 27 9.54 11.60 -5.02
CA LEU A 27 8.15 12.04 -4.85
C LEU A 27 7.16 11.15 -5.63
N ARG A 28 7.48 10.83 -6.89
CA ARG A 28 6.65 9.95 -7.73
C ARG A 28 6.57 8.53 -7.20
N VAL A 29 7.69 7.97 -6.77
CA VAL A 29 7.74 6.62 -6.16
C VAL A 29 6.90 6.59 -4.89
N SER A 30 7.09 7.55 -3.99
CA SER A 30 6.31 7.65 -2.74
C SER A 30 4.82 7.87 -3.00
N ALA A 31 4.46 8.71 -3.98
CA ALA A 31 3.07 8.93 -4.38
C ALA A 31 2.44 7.65 -4.96
N SER A 32 3.20 6.83 -5.70
CA SER A 32 2.72 5.53 -6.17
C SER A 32 2.48 4.56 -5.02
N GLY A 33 3.37 4.57 -4.02
CA GLY A 33 3.21 3.81 -2.78
C GLY A 33 1.97 4.22 -1.99
N LEU A 34 1.71 5.53 -1.83
CA LEU A 34 0.49 6.04 -1.20
C LEU A 34 -0.79 5.51 -1.88
N LYS A 35 -0.84 5.57 -3.22
CA LYS A 35 -2.00 5.06 -3.99
C LYS A 35 -2.18 3.56 -3.78
N ALA A 36 -1.10 2.79 -3.78
CA ALA A 36 -1.15 1.35 -3.57
C ALA A 36 -1.64 1.01 -2.15
N GLN A 37 -1.13 1.67 -1.11
CA GLN A 37 -1.56 1.44 0.27
C GLN A 37 -2.99 1.91 0.52
N ALA A 38 -3.42 3.04 -0.07
CA ALA A 38 -4.81 3.49 0.01
C ALA A 38 -5.78 2.45 -0.59
N MET A 39 -5.43 1.85 -1.73
CA MET A 39 -6.22 0.78 -2.33
C MET A 39 -6.23 -0.47 -1.46
N ARG A 40 -5.09 -0.86 -0.89
CA ARG A 40 -5.01 -1.98 0.05
C ARG A 40 -5.92 -1.77 1.26
N MET A 41 -5.85 -0.60 1.89
CA MET A 41 -6.72 -0.25 3.02
C MET A 41 -8.21 -0.30 2.66
N ARG A 42 -8.57 0.16 1.46
CA ARG A 42 -9.94 0.09 0.96
C ARG A 42 -10.44 -1.35 0.84
N VAL A 43 -9.64 -2.26 0.26
CA VAL A 43 -9.99 -3.69 0.12
C VAL A 43 -10.11 -4.35 1.49
N ILE A 44 -9.19 -4.07 2.42
CA ILE A 44 -9.25 -4.58 3.80
C ILE A 44 -10.50 -4.07 4.53
N ALA A 45 -10.82 -2.79 4.39
CA ALA A 45 -12.03 -2.21 4.99
C ALA A 45 -13.31 -2.85 4.43
N GLU A 46 -13.36 -3.16 3.13
CA GLU A 46 -14.45 -3.88 2.51
C GLU A 46 -14.57 -5.32 3.06
N ASN A 47 -13.44 -6.02 3.23
CA ASN A 47 -13.42 -7.35 3.84
C ASN A 47 -13.94 -7.31 5.29
N LEU A 48 -13.48 -6.35 6.09
CA LEU A 48 -13.92 -6.18 7.47
C LEU A 48 -15.42 -5.86 7.57
N ALA A 49 -15.91 -4.96 6.72
CA ALA A 49 -17.32 -4.58 6.70
C ALA A 49 -18.24 -5.75 6.31
N ASN A 50 -17.72 -6.72 5.54
CA ASN A 50 -18.45 -7.89 5.07
C ASN A 50 -18.05 -9.20 5.75
N ALA A 51 -17.31 -9.13 6.86
CA ALA A 51 -16.83 -10.33 7.55
C ALA A 51 -17.96 -11.24 8.05
N ASP A 52 -19.13 -10.69 8.34
CA ASP A 52 -20.31 -11.40 8.79
C ASP A 52 -21.43 -11.45 7.74
N SER A 53 -21.16 -11.03 6.50
CA SER A 53 -22.15 -10.96 5.42
C SER A 53 -22.43 -12.33 4.83
N VAL A 54 -23.40 -13.04 5.40
CA VAL A 54 -23.91 -14.33 4.89
C VAL A 54 -24.77 -14.13 3.65
N ALA A 55 -25.10 -15.24 2.95
CA ALA A 55 -25.98 -15.18 1.80
C ALA A 55 -27.39 -14.68 2.16
N SER A 56 -28.08 -14.08 1.20
CA SER A 56 -29.48 -13.68 1.32
C SER A 56 -30.47 -14.81 1.06
N THR A 57 -29.99 -15.92 0.52
CA THR A 57 -30.81 -17.11 0.18
C THR A 57 -30.26 -18.35 0.87
N ALA A 58 -31.15 -19.30 1.21
CA ALA A 58 -30.77 -20.56 1.84
C ALA A 58 -29.75 -21.35 0.99
N GLY A 59 -28.63 -21.73 1.61
CA GLY A 59 -27.54 -22.44 0.95
C GLY A 59 -26.75 -21.66 -0.08
N GLY A 60 -26.93 -20.32 -0.15
CA GLY A 60 -26.18 -19.44 -1.06
C GLY A 60 -24.76 -19.17 -0.60
N ASP A 61 -23.94 -18.61 -1.48
CA ASP A 61 -22.57 -18.20 -1.18
C ASP A 61 -22.56 -16.88 -0.41
N PRO A 62 -21.78 -16.81 0.71
CA PRO A 62 -21.55 -15.57 1.44
C PRO A 62 -20.58 -14.63 0.71
N TYR A 63 -20.30 -13.48 1.31
CA TYR A 63 -19.22 -12.60 0.85
C TYR A 63 -17.89 -13.39 0.79
N ARG A 64 -17.15 -13.17 -0.27
CA ARG A 64 -15.84 -13.77 -0.46
C ARG A 64 -14.74 -12.73 -0.29
N ARG A 65 -13.73 -13.04 0.54
CA ARG A 65 -12.58 -12.18 0.80
C ARG A 65 -11.94 -11.70 -0.49
N LYS A 66 -11.63 -10.41 -0.58
CA LYS A 66 -10.89 -9.82 -1.68
C LYS A 66 -9.43 -9.60 -1.31
N VAL A 67 -8.55 -9.75 -2.27
CA VAL A 67 -7.10 -9.55 -2.12
C VAL A 67 -6.60 -8.66 -3.23
N ALA A 68 -5.94 -7.56 -2.86
CA ALA A 68 -5.28 -6.69 -3.81
C ALA A 68 -3.85 -7.20 -4.08
N SER A 69 -3.51 -7.46 -5.33
CA SER A 69 -2.17 -7.76 -5.77
C SER A 69 -1.50 -6.54 -6.39
N PHE A 70 -0.18 -6.42 -6.21
CA PHE A 70 0.60 -5.29 -6.65
C PHE A 70 1.71 -5.75 -7.58
N ARG A 71 2.11 -4.86 -8.50
CA ARG A 71 3.27 -5.06 -9.35
C ARG A 71 4.13 -3.81 -9.38
N THR A 72 5.40 -3.98 -9.62
CA THR A 72 6.29 -2.88 -9.98
C THR A 72 5.92 -2.32 -11.36
N ALA A 73 6.03 -1.01 -11.50
CA ALA A 73 5.81 -0.33 -12.77
C ALA A 73 6.89 0.74 -12.95
N VAL A 74 7.61 0.66 -14.05
CA VAL A 74 8.60 1.67 -14.40
C VAL A 74 7.90 2.83 -15.13
N ASP A 75 8.11 4.04 -14.65
CA ASP A 75 7.71 5.26 -15.34
C ASP A 75 8.65 5.46 -16.53
N ARG A 76 8.10 5.45 -17.75
CA ARG A 76 8.90 5.56 -18.98
C ARG A 76 9.54 6.93 -19.19
N VAL A 77 9.04 7.95 -18.51
CA VAL A 77 9.55 9.32 -18.64
C VAL A 77 10.72 9.57 -17.70
N THR A 78 10.60 9.09 -16.45
CA THR A 78 11.59 9.33 -15.39
C THR A 78 12.50 8.14 -15.11
N GLY A 79 12.18 6.95 -15.63
CA GLY A 79 12.86 5.70 -15.27
C GLY A 79 12.54 5.21 -13.84
N ALA A 80 11.72 5.95 -13.08
CA ALA A 80 11.39 5.63 -11.71
C ALA A 80 10.59 4.32 -11.61
N THR A 81 10.98 3.45 -10.69
CA THR A 81 10.27 2.21 -10.40
C THR A 81 9.29 2.42 -9.27
N GLY A 82 8.02 2.55 -9.60
CA GLY A 82 6.92 2.67 -8.65
C GLY A 82 6.11 1.39 -8.49
N VAL A 83 5.01 1.48 -7.73
CA VAL A 83 4.07 0.38 -7.47
C VAL A 83 2.71 0.72 -8.06
N LYS A 84 2.08 -0.27 -8.72
CA LYS A 84 0.69 -0.18 -9.19
C LYS A 84 -0.10 -1.39 -8.72
N VAL A 85 -1.40 -1.18 -8.48
CA VAL A 85 -2.34 -2.28 -8.29
C VAL A 85 -2.42 -3.06 -9.61
N GLN A 86 -2.23 -4.36 -9.53
CA GLN A 86 -2.35 -5.26 -10.68
C GLN A 86 -3.79 -5.72 -10.85
N THR A 87 -4.31 -6.40 -9.83
CA THR A 87 -5.67 -6.92 -9.81
C THR A 87 -6.22 -6.87 -8.38
N ILE A 88 -7.55 -6.95 -8.28
CA ILE A 88 -8.26 -7.25 -7.05
C ILE A 88 -9.01 -8.54 -7.30
N ASP A 89 -8.49 -9.63 -6.73
CA ASP A 89 -9.03 -10.97 -6.92
C ASP A 89 -9.78 -11.43 -5.67
N THR A 90 -10.61 -12.47 -5.82
CA THR A 90 -11.27 -13.12 -4.70
C THR A 90 -10.43 -14.29 -4.19
N ASP A 91 -10.31 -14.39 -2.88
CA ASP A 91 -9.64 -15.52 -2.21
C ASP A 91 -10.50 -16.79 -2.40
N LYS A 92 -9.88 -17.85 -2.93
CA LYS A 92 -10.55 -19.12 -3.25
C LYS A 92 -10.58 -20.10 -2.08
N THR A 93 -10.10 -19.71 -0.90
CA THR A 93 -10.19 -20.56 0.29
C THR A 93 -11.64 -20.89 0.62
N ALA A 94 -11.85 -22.07 1.19
CA ALA A 94 -13.17 -22.56 1.55
C ALA A 94 -13.85 -21.64 2.57
N PHE A 95 -15.18 -21.54 2.47
CA PHE A 95 -16.00 -20.88 3.46
C PHE A 95 -16.05 -21.71 4.76
N THR A 96 -16.28 -21.04 5.87
CA THR A 96 -16.53 -21.71 7.15
C THR A 96 -18.01 -22.05 7.26
N ARG A 97 -18.33 -23.19 7.87
CA ARG A 97 -19.70 -23.60 8.14
C ARG A 97 -20.05 -23.36 9.62
N SER A 98 -21.15 -22.70 9.87
CA SER A 98 -21.67 -22.44 11.20
C SER A 98 -23.07 -23.02 11.33
N TYR A 99 -23.35 -23.74 12.43
CA TYR A 99 -24.68 -24.28 12.68
C TYR A 99 -25.60 -23.21 13.23
N GLN A 100 -26.57 -22.78 12.42
CA GLN A 100 -27.53 -21.73 12.73
C GLN A 100 -28.91 -22.07 12.12
N PRO A 101 -29.63 -23.04 12.66
CA PRO A 101 -30.87 -23.56 12.04
C PRO A 101 -32.00 -22.54 11.96
N GLY A 102 -31.96 -21.46 12.76
CA GLY A 102 -32.92 -20.34 12.71
C GLY A 102 -32.57 -19.24 11.72
N ASN A 103 -31.46 -19.35 11.01
CA ASN A 103 -31.02 -18.32 10.06
C ASN A 103 -31.69 -18.52 8.71
N PRO A 104 -32.25 -17.48 8.06
CA PRO A 104 -32.85 -17.60 6.73
C PRO A 104 -31.89 -18.08 5.63
N ALA A 105 -30.57 -17.92 5.84
CA ALA A 105 -29.53 -18.41 4.94
C ALA A 105 -29.13 -19.87 5.18
N ALA A 106 -29.70 -20.54 6.20
CA ALA A 106 -29.37 -21.91 6.53
C ALA A 106 -29.77 -22.88 5.41
N ASP A 107 -28.93 -23.85 5.14
CA ASP A 107 -29.25 -24.97 4.27
C ASP A 107 -30.27 -25.93 4.92
N ALA A 108 -30.69 -26.96 4.20
CA ALA A 108 -31.63 -27.97 4.70
C ALA A 108 -31.12 -28.73 5.94
N THR A 109 -29.83 -28.67 6.24
CA THR A 109 -29.18 -29.29 7.40
C THR A 109 -28.95 -28.32 8.54
N GLY A 110 -29.39 -27.06 8.42
CA GLY A 110 -29.27 -26.02 9.42
C GLY A 110 -27.90 -25.34 9.50
N TYR A 111 -27.06 -25.49 8.48
CA TYR A 111 -25.78 -24.84 8.39
C TYR A 111 -25.82 -23.62 7.48
N VAL A 112 -25.09 -22.56 7.90
CA VAL A 112 -24.85 -21.34 7.12
C VAL A 112 -23.38 -21.29 6.73
N LEU A 113 -23.09 -20.92 5.48
CA LEU A 113 -21.75 -20.57 5.05
C LEU A 113 -21.44 -19.15 5.49
N THR A 114 -20.29 -18.96 6.12
CA THR A 114 -19.78 -17.65 6.55
C THR A 114 -18.58 -17.25 5.69
N PRO A 115 -18.34 -15.94 5.52
CA PRO A 115 -17.23 -15.43 4.72
C PRO A 115 -15.87 -16.02 5.17
N ASN A 116 -14.96 -16.19 4.21
CA ASN A 116 -13.59 -16.61 4.46
C ASN A 116 -12.69 -15.43 4.89
N VAL A 117 -13.23 -14.54 5.72
CA VAL A 117 -12.55 -13.36 6.25
C VAL A 117 -12.14 -13.60 7.69
N ASN A 118 -10.86 -13.42 8.00
CA ASN A 118 -10.37 -13.42 9.38
C ASN A 118 -10.18 -11.97 9.84
N THR A 119 -11.08 -11.47 10.68
CA THR A 119 -11.10 -10.08 11.13
C THR A 119 -9.83 -9.65 11.85
N LEU A 120 -9.18 -10.57 12.60
CA LEU A 120 -7.93 -10.27 13.30
C LEU A 120 -6.77 -10.07 12.32
N VAL A 121 -6.69 -10.93 11.29
CA VAL A 121 -5.69 -10.82 10.22
C VAL A 121 -5.90 -9.54 9.43
N GLU A 122 -7.15 -9.26 9.01
CA GLU A 122 -7.48 -8.03 8.30
C GLU A 122 -7.16 -6.78 9.12
N ALA A 123 -7.45 -6.78 10.43
CA ALA A 123 -7.10 -5.66 11.31
C ALA A 123 -5.58 -5.45 11.43
N ALA A 124 -4.81 -6.53 11.50
CA ALA A 124 -3.34 -6.46 11.51
C ALA A 124 -2.80 -5.92 10.17
N ASP A 125 -3.35 -6.39 9.05
CA ASP A 125 -3.02 -5.93 7.70
C ASP A 125 -3.38 -4.45 7.50
N MET A 126 -4.51 -3.99 8.05
CA MET A 126 -4.91 -2.58 8.05
C MET A 126 -3.86 -1.72 8.74
N LYS A 127 -3.41 -2.11 9.94
CA LYS A 127 -2.35 -1.39 10.67
C LYS A 127 -1.03 -1.36 9.92
N ALA A 128 -0.66 -2.45 9.26
CA ALA A 128 0.54 -2.51 8.44
C ALA A 128 0.45 -1.58 7.22
N ALA A 129 -0.71 -1.55 6.55
CA ALA A 129 -0.96 -0.66 5.43
C ALA A 129 -0.95 0.83 5.85
N GLN A 130 -1.53 1.16 7.01
CA GLN A 130 -1.50 2.51 7.58
C GLN A 130 -0.07 2.98 7.84
N ARG A 131 0.77 2.16 8.50
CA ARG A 131 2.18 2.50 8.74
C ARG A 131 2.94 2.74 7.44
N SER A 132 2.70 1.90 6.43
CA SER A 132 3.34 2.06 5.12
C SER A 132 2.86 3.32 4.41
N TYR A 133 1.58 3.67 4.55
CA TYR A 133 1.02 4.91 4.03
C TYR A 133 1.67 6.14 4.70
N GLU A 134 1.74 6.17 6.02
CA GLU A 134 2.39 7.22 6.80
C GLU A 134 3.87 7.37 6.45
N ALA A 135 4.60 6.26 6.28
CA ALA A 135 6.00 6.29 5.86
C ALA A 135 6.19 6.96 4.48
N ASN A 136 5.33 6.63 3.51
CA ASN A 136 5.36 7.27 2.19
C ASN A 136 4.99 8.77 2.26
N LEU A 137 4.05 9.14 3.13
CA LEU A 137 3.69 10.53 3.35
C LEU A 137 4.86 11.33 3.93
N ASN A 138 5.51 10.81 4.97
CA ASN A 138 6.69 11.41 5.57
C ASN A 138 7.85 11.56 4.57
N ALA A 139 8.03 10.59 3.68
CA ALA A 139 9.03 10.67 2.60
C ALA A 139 8.73 11.84 1.63
N ILE A 140 7.46 12.04 1.28
CA ILE A 140 7.03 13.18 0.44
C ILE A 140 7.28 14.51 1.16
N GLU A 141 6.93 14.61 2.43
CA GLU A 141 7.15 15.82 3.24
C GLU A 141 8.65 16.14 3.38
N ALA A 142 9.48 15.13 3.63
CA ALA A 142 10.94 15.30 3.67
C ALA A 142 11.51 15.78 2.34
N ALA A 143 11.11 15.16 1.22
CA ALA A 143 11.54 15.57 -0.11
C ALA A 143 11.11 17.00 -0.42
N LYS A 144 9.87 17.39 -0.10
CA LYS A 144 9.37 18.76 -0.24
C LYS A 144 10.16 19.76 0.60
N GLY A 145 10.49 19.40 1.86
CA GLY A 145 11.31 20.23 2.75
C GLY A 145 12.72 20.45 2.20
N LEU A 146 13.34 19.44 1.61
CA LEU A 146 14.64 19.57 0.94
C LEU A 146 14.57 20.49 -0.26
N THR A 147 13.54 20.37 -1.09
CA THR A 147 13.32 21.27 -2.25
C THR A 147 13.22 22.72 -1.81
N MET A 148 12.43 23.00 -0.78
CA MET A 148 12.26 24.39 -0.28
C MET A 148 13.57 24.97 0.24
N ARG A 149 14.34 24.20 1.01
CA ARG A 149 15.67 24.64 1.50
C ARG A 149 16.65 24.92 0.37
N THR A 150 16.64 24.10 -0.68
CA THR A 150 17.49 24.31 -1.86
C THR A 150 17.12 25.61 -2.58
N ILE A 151 15.83 25.91 -2.72
CA ILE A 151 15.36 27.17 -3.32
C ILE A 151 15.75 28.38 -2.46
N ASP A 152 15.65 28.29 -1.14
CA ASP A 152 16.01 29.37 -0.23
C ASP A 152 17.51 29.67 -0.22
N LEU A 153 18.36 28.67 -0.47
CA LEU A 153 19.82 28.85 -0.60
C LEU A 153 20.23 29.51 -1.93
N LEU A 154 19.34 29.53 -2.92
CA LEU A 154 19.58 30.12 -4.25
C LEU A 154 19.09 31.58 -4.37
N LYS A 155 18.51 32.17 -3.31
CA LYS A 155 18.12 33.57 -3.20
C LYS A 155 19.20 34.40 -2.55
#